data_89720e321ef46e3a0dad19c23ec0d8c5
#
_entry.id   89720e321ef46e3a0dad19c23ec0d8c5
#
_cell.length_a   1.000
_cell.length_b   1.000
_cell.length_c   1.000
_cell.angle_alpha   90.00
_cell.angle_beta   90.00
_cell.angle_gamma   90.00
#
_symmetry.space_group_name_H-M   'P 1'
#
loop_
_entity.id
_entity.type
_entity.pdbx_description
1 polymer ?
#
loop_
_entity_poly.entity_id
_entity_poly.type
_entity_poly.pdbx_seq_one_letter_code
_entity_poly.pdbx_strand_id
1 'polypeptide(L)'
;MPSHSESALVAYPELGCTGGPYQLRNKIGVYPEILCAGKETTYQFIDDVLGELCDIFPGEYFHIGGDECLKTRWEECPHCQAKISELGLKDSGEWKAENYLQNYMTHRVQDMLAKRGKKLIGWDEIIDGDLAPGATVMSWRGTKGGKKAVSKGMEVIMAPTDHCYLDYIQSDMPDIEPPSIGYWLPFENAYDFDPAEGIAPERQALVIGVECELWTEFIVTENHLHYMMLPRLLAVSEVQWCTPESRDLDRMRGAVVSTHFPMLRSQGYVYCRAIER
;
A
#
# COMPACT_ATOMS: atom_id res chain seq x y z
N MET A 1 -8.64 -2.79 4.02
CA MET A 1 -9.92 -2.51 4.73
C MET A 1 -9.61 -1.58 5.90
N PRO A 2 -10.55 -0.76 6.34
CA PRO A 2 -12.01 -0.83 6.10
C PRO A 2 -12.48 -0.13 4.82
N SER A 3 -11.66 0.71 4.22
CA SER A 3 -11.90 1.41 2.95
C SER A 3 -11.79 0.48 1.73
N HIS A 4 -12.06 1.03 0.55
CA HIS A 4 -12.03 0.30 -0.73
C HIS A 4 -12.90 -0.97 -0.73
N SER A 5 -14.03 -0.91 -0.01
CA SER A 5 -14.93 -2.06 0.22
C SER A 5 -16.28 -1.94 -0.50
N GLU A 6 -16.43 -0.98 -1.43
CA GLU A 6 -17.71 -0.67 -2.07
C GLU A 6 -18.31 -1.90 -2.77
N SER A 7 -17.50 -2.70 -3.44
CA SER A 7 -17.97 -3.92 -4.10
C SER A 7 -18.56 -4.94 -3.10
N ALA A 8 -17.90 -5.11 -1.96
CA ALA A 8 -18.40 -5.94 -0.88
C ALA A 8 -19.71 -5.38 -0.29
N LEU A 9 -19.79 -4.06 -0.11
CA LEU A 9 -20.99 -3.39 0.42
C LEU A 9 -22.18 -3.43 -0.55
N VAL A 10 -21.94 -3.48 -1.86
CA VAL A 10 -23.02 -3.70 -2.84
C VAL A 10 -23.59 -5.11 -2.73
N ALA A 11 -22.74 -6.10 -2.49
CA ALA A 11 -23.17 -7.50 -2.34
C ALA A 11 -23.75 -7.79 -0.95
N TYR A 12 -23.20 -7.15 0.10
CA TYR A 12 -23.54 -7.37 1.52
C TYR A 12 -23.76 -6.01 2.20
N PRO A 13 -24.87 -5.32 1.94
CA PRO A 13 -25.10 -3.96 2.41
C PRO A 13 -25.17 -3.83 3.94
N GLU A 14 -25.50 -4.91 4.64
CA GLU A 14 -25.53 -4.96 6.10
C GLU A 14 -24.15 -4.77 6.75
N LEU A 15 -23.05 -4.98 6.02
CA LEU A 15 -21.68 -4.77 6.51
C LEU A 15 -21.30 -3.28 6.60
N GLY A 16 -22.01 -2.41 5.91
CA GLY A 16 -21.77 -0.97 5.94
C GLY A 16 -22.56 -0.23 7.02
N CYS A 17 -22.19 1.01 7.26
CA CYS A 17 -22.77 1.84 8.31
C CYS A 17 -24.25 2.18 8.05
N THR A 18 -24.64 2.43 6.79
CA THR A 18 -26.00 2.85 6.43
C THR A 18 -26.94 1.68 6.12
N GLY A 19 -26.40 0.45 5.92
CA GLY A 19 -27.19 -0.70 5.50
C GLY A 19 -27.64 -0.65 4.04
N GLY A 20 -27.11 0.27 3.24
CA GLY A 20 -27.40 0.43 1.81
C GLY A 20 -28.67 1.22 1.50
N PRO A 21 -29.12 1.21 0.24
CA PRO A 21 -28.46 0.56 -0.89
C PRO A 21 -27.14 1.22 -1.28
N TYR A 22 -26.14 0.43 -1.67
CA TYR A 22 -24.87 0.91 -2.22
C TYR A 22 -24.82 0.71 -3.73
N GLN A 23 -23.97 1.48 -4.43
CA GLN A 23 -23.79 1.40 -5.87
C GLN A 23 -22.31 1.21 -6.21
N LEU A 24 -22.02 0.35 -7.18
CA LEU A 24 -20.68 0.21 -7.73
C LEU A 24 -20.22 1.54 -8.32
N ARG A 25 -19.00 1.91 -7.99
CA ARG A 25 -18.34 3.09 -8.55
C ARG A 25 -17.63 2.72 -9.84
N ASN A 26 -17.67 3.63 -10.81
CA ASN A 26 -17.00 3.52 -12.10
C ASN A 26 -16.03 4.67 -12.36
N LYS A 27 -15.65 5.36 -11.30
CA LYS A 27 -14.66 6.45 -11.33
C LYS A 27 -13.63 6.20 -10.24
N ILE A 28 -12.39 6.59 -10.53
CA ILE A 28 -11.34 6.63 -9.52
C ILE A 28 -11.69 7.61 -8.41
N GLY A 29 -11.34 7.28 -7.18
CA GLY A 29 -11.54 8.15 -6.02
C GLY A 29 -11.58 7.40 -4.70
N VAL A 30 -11.50 8.17 -3.63
CA VAL A 30 -11.68 7.69 -2.25
C VAL A 30 -13.12 7.97 -1.83
N TYR A 31 -13.82 6.95 -1.38
CA TYR A 31 -15.25 7.02 -1.09
C TYR A 31 -15.53 6.79 0.40
N PRO A 32 -16.59 7.41 0.94
CA PRO A 32 -16.93 7.29 2.37
C PRO A 32 -17.65 5.99 2.73
N GLU A 33 -18.05 5.19 1.75
CA GLU A 33 -18.70 3.89 1.96
C GLU A 33 -17.66 2.85 2.36
N ILE A 34 -17.54 2.64 3.67
CA ILE A 34 -16.56 1.75 4.29
C ILE A 34 -17.23 0.70 5.19
N LEU A 35 -16.53 -0.36 5.53
CA LEU A 35 -17.01 -1.38 6.46
C LEU A 35 -17.32 -0.77 7.83
N CYS A 36 -18.40 -1.22 8.44
CA CYS A 36 -18.83 -0.74 9.76
C CYS A 36 -18.02 -1.39 10.88
N ALA A 37 -17.16 -0.65 11.53
CA ALA A 37 -16.32 -1.15 12.62
C ALA A 37 -17.10 -1.44 13.94
N GLY A 38 -18.35 -0.98 14.04
CA GLY A 38 -19.20 -1.21 15.21
C GLY A 38 -20.04 -2.49 15.17
N LYS A 39 -20.04 -3.23 14.04
CA LYS A 39 -20.88 -4.42 13.87
C LYS A 39 -20.07 -5.72 13.95
N GLU A 40 -20.49 -6.69 14.74
CA GLU A 40 -19.83 -8.00 14.82
C GLU A 40 -19.99 -8.82 13.51
N THR A 41 -21.06 -8.61 12.74
CA THR A 41 -21.24 -9.23 11.42
C THR A 41 -20.14 -8.86 10.45
N THR A 42 -19.58 -7.65 10.54
CA THR A 42 -18.42 -7.22 9.76
C THR A 42 -17.19 -8.07 10.07
N TYR A 43 -16.92 -8.31 11.34
CA TYR A 43 -15.77 -9.14 11.75
C TYR A 43 -15.96 -10.60 11.41
N GLN A 44 -17.20 -11.14 11.48
CA GLN A 44 -17.49 -12.49 11.05
C GLN A 44 -17.22 -12.66 9.55
N PHE A 45 -17.70 -11.72 8.73
CA PHE A 45 -17.42 -11.71 7.29
C PHE A 45 -15.91 -11.67 6.99
N ILE A 46 -15.16 -10.79 7.69
CA ILE A 46 -13.71 -10.70 7.53
C ILE A 46 -13.03 -12.01 7.92
N ASP A 47 -13.44 -12.62 9.02
CA ASP A 47 -12.84 -13.88 9.51
C ASP A 47 -13.10 -15.04 8.54
N ASP A 48 -14.29 -15.12 7.96
CA ASP A 48 -14.66 -16.11 6.95
C ASP A 48 -13.80 -15.95 5.68
N VAL A 49 -13.70 -14.71 5.16
CA VAL A 49 -12.86 -14.41 3.98
C VAL A 49 -11.38 -14.69 4.23
N LEU A 50 -10.85 -14.29 5.39
CA LEU A 50 -9.47 -14.58 5.77
C LEU A 50 -9.22 -16.09 5.93
N GLY A 51 -10.21 -16.83 6.41
CA GLY A 51 -10.14 -18.28 6.50
C GLY A 51 -9.85 -18.91 5.14
N GLU A 52 -10.68 -18.61 4.14
CA GLU A 52 -10.52 -19.13 2.78
C GLU A 52 -9.20 -18.67 2.14
N LEU A 53 -8.85 -17.39 2.29
CA LEU A 53 -7.61 -16.86 1.72
C LEU A 53 -6.35 -17.46 2.36
N CYS A 54 -6.36 -17.73 3.66
CA CYS A 54 -5.22 -18.37 4.33
C CYS A 54 -5.01 -19.82 3.87
N ASP A 55 -6.06 -20.52 3.48
CA ASP A 55 -5.97 -21.87 2.90
C ASP A 55 -5.39 -21.86 1.49
N ILE A 56 -5.69 -20.81 0.71
CA ILE A 56 -5.21 -20.64 -0.68
C ILE A 56 -3.76 -20.14 -0.72
N PHE A 57 -3.42 -19.17 0.15
CA PHE A 57 -2.12 -18.50 0.15
C PHE A 57 -1.26 -18.94 1.35
N PRO A 58 -0.21 -19.75 1.12
CA PRO A 58 0.61 -20.30 2.19
C PRO A 58 1.57 -19.27 2.81
N GLY A 59 1.78 -18.10 2.19
CA GLY A 59 2.68 -17.05 2.67
C GLY A 59 2.42 -16.65 4.12
N GLU A 60 3.46 -16.23 4.81
CA GLU A 60 3.40 -15.85 6.22
C GLU A 60 2.64 -14.52 6.42
N TYR A 61 2.75 -13.60 5.47
CA TYR A 61 2.21 -12.24 5.56
C TYR A 61 0.91 -12.09 4.80
N PHE A 62 -0.03 -11.31 5.40
CA PHE A 62 -1.29 -10.94 4.80
C PHE A 62 -1.48 -9.42 4.86
N HIS A 63 -1.56 -8.79 3.70
CA HIS A 63 -1.82 -7.37 3.59
C HIS A 63 -3.32 -7.08 3.69
N ILE A 64 -3.71 -6.22 4.63
CA ILE A 64 -5.13 -5.90 4.90
C ILE A 64 -5.56 -4.54 4.35
N GLY A 65 -4.67 -3.76 3.73
CA GLY A 65 -4.92 -2.35 3.39
C GLY A 65 -4.76 -1.44 4.61
N GLY A 66 -5.78 -0.66 4.91
CA GLY A 66 -5.80 0.29 6.02
C GLY A 66 -5.75 1.75 5.60
N ASP A 67 -5.46 1.97 4.32
CA ASP A 67 -5.32 3.25 3.63
C ASP A 67 -6.64 3.99 3.43
N GLU A 68 -6.56 5.31 3.31
CA GLU A 68 -7.62 6.19 2.80
C GLU A 68 -9.00 6.02 3.46
N CYS A 69 -9.03 5.61 4.70
CA CYS A 69 -10.26 5.41 5.45
C CYS A 69 -10.91 6.75 5.81
N LEU A 70 -11.91 7.17 5.03
CA LEU A 70 -12.75 8.30 5.35
C LEU A 70 -13.70 7.96 6.49
N LYS A 71 -13.52 8.60 7.64
CA LYS A 71 -14.22 8.25 8.89
C LYS A 71 -15.60 8.90 9.02
N THR A 72 -16.03 9.69 8.04
CA THR A 72 -17.30 10.44 8.05
C THR A 72 -18.52 9.55 8.30
N ARG A 73 -18.54 8.32 7.75
CA ARG A 73 -19.63 7.37 8.03
C ARG A 73 -19.60 6.84 9.45
N TRP A 74 -18.42 6.69 10.04
CA TRP A 74 -18.29 6.22 11.43
C TRP A 74 -18.69 7.32 12.43
N GLU A 75 -18.42 8.58 12.13
CA GLU A 75 -18.83 9.74 12.94
C GLU A 75 -20.36 9.79 13.11
N GLU A 76 -21.12 9.37 12.10
CA GLU A 76 -22.60 9.40 12.08
C GLU A 76 -23.24 8.04 12.42
N CYS A 77 -22.47 6.95 12.43
CA CYS A 77 -23.00 5.59 12.60
C CYS A 77 -23.29 5.25 14.06
N PRO A 78 -24.54 4.92 14.44
CA PRO A 78 -24.84 4.57 15.83
C PRO A 78 -24.05 3.36 16.36
N HIS A 79 -23.77 2.38 15.50
CA HIS A 79 -22.99 1.19 15.88
C HIS A 79 -21.52 1.55 16.15
N CYS A 80 -20.91 2.38 15.29
CA CYS A 80 -19.53 2.82 15.49
C CYS A 80 -19.41 3.72 16.73
N GLN A 81 -20.33 4.66 16.93
CA GLN A 81 -20.32 5.53 18.11
C GLN A 81 -20.61 4.76 19.40
N ALA A 82 -21.47 3.75 19.38
CA ALA A 82 -21.65 2.85 20.52
C ALA A 82 -20.38 2.07 20.85
N LYS A 83 -19.64 1.58 19.83
CA LYS A 83 -18.37 0.87 20.00
C LYS A 83 -17.28 1.81 20.54
N ILE A 84 -17.18 3.03 20.05
CA ILE A 84 -16.28 4.07 20.58
C ILE A 84 -16.55 4.31 22.07
N SER A 85 -17.84 4.46 22.42
CA SER A 85 -18.25 4.64 23.81
C SER A 85 -17.94 3.43 24.70
N GLU A 86 -18.22 2.22 24.21
CA GLU A 86 -17.94 0.95 24.90
C GLU A 86 -16.45 0.80 25.21
N LEU A 87 -15.59 1.13 24.26
CA LEU A 87 -14.14 1.04 24.38
C LEU A 87 -13.52 2.26 25.09
N GLY A 88 -14.30 3.29 25.37
CA GLY A 88 -13.82 4.52 26.01
C GLY A 88 -12.84 5.31 25.14
N LEU A 89 -12.93 5.17 23.79
CA LEU A 89 -12.06 5.87 22.85
C LEU A 89 -12.37 7.38 22.86
N LYS A 90 -11.33 8.19 22.80
CA LYS A 90 -11.45 9.66 22.85
C LYS A 90 -10.45 10.31 21.91
N ASP A 91 -10.77 11.52 21.50
CA ASP A 91 -9.83 12.36 20.78
C ASP A 91 -8.57 12.58 21.62
N SER A 92 -7.40 12.47 20.99
CA SER A 92 -6.11 12.69 21.64
C SER A 92 -5.09 13.21 20.64
N GLY A 93 -4.50 14.38 20.93
CA GLY A 93 -3.58 15.05 20.01
C GLY A 93 -4.27 15.42 18.69
N GLU A 94 -3.71 14.97 17.59
CA GLU A 94 -4.24 15.19 16.24
C GLU A 94 -5.28 14.13 15.82
N TRP A 95 -5.47 13.07 16.61
CA TRP A 95 -6.28 11.92 16.26
C TRP A 95 -7.65 11.96 16.93
N LYS A 96 -8.70 11.67 16.16
CA LYS A 96 -10.07 11.52 16.64
C LYS A 96 -10.32 10.10 17.15
N ALA A 97 -11.42 9.92 17.90
CA ALA A 97 -11.86 8.62 18.39
C ALA A 97 -12.02 7.56 17.28
N GLU A 98 -12.41 7.99 16.08
CA GLU A 98 -12.55 7.13 14.90
C GLU A 98 -11.20 6.60 14.38
N ASN A 99 -10.08 7.29 14.60
CA ASN A 99 -8.75 6.75 14.29
C ASN A 99 -8.43 5.57 15.22
N TYR A 100 -8.73 5.71 16.50
CA TYR A 100 -8.58 4.61 17.48
C TYR A 100 -9.56 3.47 17.22
N LEU A 101 -10.76 3.75 16.67
CA LEU A 101 -11.68 2.71 16.20
C LEU A 101 -11.09 1.93 15.02
N GLN A 102 -10.36 2.58 14.11
CA GLN A 102 -9.62 1.88 13.05
C GLN A 102 -8.52 1.01 13.63
N ASN A 103 -7.76 1.48 14.62
CA ASN A 103 -6.75 0.65 15.31
C ASN A 103 -7.42 -0.57 15.98
N TYR A 104 -8.55 -0.40 16.67
CA TYR A 104 -9.32 -1.52 17.21
C TYR A 104 -9.68 -2.55 16.14
N MET A 105 -10.16 -2.11 14.97
CA MET A 105 -10.45 -3.00 13.86
C MET A 105 -9.20 -3.71 13.35
N THR A 106 -8.08 -3.00 13.21
CA THR A 106 -6.78 -3.56 12.83
C THR A 106 -6.33 -4.65 13.80
N HIS A 107 -6.43 -4.41 15.10
CA HIS A 107 -6.08 -5.40 16.12
C HIS A 107 -6.99 -6.65 16.05
N ARG A 108 -8.31 -6.48 15.86
CA ARG A 108 -9.25 -7.60 15.67
C ARG A 108 -8.84 -8.48 14.48
N VAL A 109 -8.48 -7.86 13.35
CA VAL A 109 -8.03 -8.57 12.15
C VAL A 109 -6.66 -9.22 12.36
N GLN A 110 -5.75 -8.55 13.07
CA GLN A 110 -4.46 -9.12 13.45
C GLN A 110 -4.62 -10.40 14.29
N ASP A 111 -5.54 -10.40 15.28
CA ASP A 111 -5.84 -11.59 16.07
C ASP A 111 -6.42 -12.74 15.25
N MET A 112 -7.25 -12.43 14.24
CA MET A 112 -7.79 -13.45 13.32
C MET A 112 -6.68 -14.10 12.48
N LEU A 113 -5.74 -13.30 11.97
CA LEU A 113 -4.58 -13.77 11.23
C LEU A 113 -3.61 -14.56 12.12
N ALA A 114 -3.33 -14.07 13.33
CA ALA A 114 -2.44 -14.74 14.28
C ALA A 114 -2.93 -16.13 14.68
N LYS A 115 -4.25 -16.33 14.84
CA LYS A 115 -4.85 -17.66 15.07
C LYS A 115 -4.60 -18.65 13.93
N ARG A 116 -4.30 -18.14 12.74
CA ARG A 116 -3.97 -18.91 11.52
C ARG A 116 -2.47 -18.98 11.26
N GLY A 117 -1.64 -18.48 12.19
CA GLY A 117 -0.18 -18.45 12.06
C GLY A 117 0.31 -17.43 11.03
N LYS A 118 -0.49 -16.40 10.71
CA LYS A 118 -0.16 -15.36 9.76
C LYS A 118 0.17 -14.03 10.46
N LYS A 119 0.98 -13.20 9.81
CA LYS A 119 1.32 -11.85 10.22
C LYS A 119 0.54 -10.83 9.39
N LEU A 120 0.10 -9.76 10.02
CA LEU A 120 -0.58 -8.65 9.35
C LEU A 120 0.43 -7.68 8.74
N ILE A 121 0.20 -7.29 7.49
CA ILE A 121 0.76 -6.08 6.88
C ILE A 121 -0.38 -5.09 6.67
N GLY A 122 -0.12 -3.80 6.85
CA GLY A 122 -1.05 -2.74 6.46
C GLY A 122 -0.30 -1.49 6.03
N TRP A 123 -0.97 -0.66 5.25
CA TRP A 123 -0.46 0.66 4.91
C TRP A 123 -0.19 1.48 6.17
N ASP A 124 0.67 2.50 6.07
CA ASP A 124 1.16 3.22 7.25
C ASP A 124 0.08 3.97 8.05
N GLU A 125 -1.17 4.04 7.55
CA GLU A 125 -2.32 4.51 8.33
C GLU A 125 -2.69 3.60 9.51
N ILE A 126 -2.27 2.33 9.52
CA ILE A 126 -2.55 1.42 10.65
C ILE A 126 -1.89 1.86 11.95
N ILE A 127 -0.92 2.79 11.87
CA ILE A 127 -0.27 3.40 13.04
C ILE A 127 -0.70 4.86 13.28
N ASP A 128 -1.77 5.31 12.63
CA ASP A 128 -2.40 6.59 12.90
C ASP A 128 -3.27 6.46 14.17
N GLY A 129 -2.90 7.19 15.23
CA GLY A 129 -3.53 7.09 16.55
C GLY A 129 -2.76 6.18 17.49
N ASP A 130 -2.84 4.87 17.34
CA ASP A 130 -2.14 3.89 18.17
C ASP A 130 -1.33 2.90 17.31
N LEU A 131 -0.49 2.13 17.96
CA LEU A 131 0.34 1.12 17.31
C LEU A 131 -0.41 -0.23 17.27
N ALA A 132 -0.10 -1.04 16.25
CA ALA A 132 -0.46 -2.45 16.16
C ALA A 132 0.81 -3.31 16.38
N PRO A 133 1.23 -3.57 17.64
CA PRO A 133 2.48 -4.29 17.90
C PRO A 133 2.47 -5.68 17.24
N GLY A 134 3.57 -6.00 16.53
CA GLY A 134 3.69 -7.25 15.78
C GLY A 134 3.07 -7.21 14.37
N ALA A 135 2.42 -6.13 13.97
CA ALA A 135 2.09 -5.88 12.56
C ALA A 135 3.31 -5.32 11.81
N THR A 136 3.37 -5.60 10.52
CA THR A 136 4.35 -5.00 9.60
C THR A 136 3.71 -3.79 8.92
N VAL A 137 4.41 -2.68 8.88
CA VAL A 137 3.92 -1.42 8.27
C VAL A 137 4.44 -1.30 6.84
N MET A 138 3.57 -1.09 5.87
CA MET A 138 3.95 -0.70 4.52
C MET A 138 3.86 0.82 4.38
N SER A 139 5.01 1.48 4.19
CA SER A 139 5.11 2.94 4.20
C SER A 139 5.03 3.47 2.77
N TRP A 140 3.86 4.04 2.40
CA TRP A 140 3.60 4.56 1.05
C TRP A 140 3.54 6.09 0.98
N ARG A 141 3.10 6.75 2.06
CA ARG A 141 3.03 8.22 2.16
C ARG A 141 4.42 8.86 2.38
N GLY A 142 5.44 8.39 1.65
CA GLY A 142 6.85 8.67 1.89
C GLY A 142 7.43 7.74 2.95
N THR A 143 8.63 8.09 3.47
CA THR A 143 9.36 7.23 4.42
C THR A 143 9.05 7.51 5.90
N LYS A 144 8.27 8.55 6.21
CA LYS A 144 8.02 8.99 7.60
C LYS A 144 7.26 7.95 8.42
N GLY A 145 6.25 7.33 7.84
CA GLY A 145 5.47 6.26 8.49
C GLY A 145 6.36 5.08 8.86
N GLY A 146 7.19 4.63 7.91
CA GLY A 146 8.16 3.56 8.14
C GLY A 146 9.19 3.90 9.22
N LYS A 147 9.80 5.08 9.17
CA LYS A 147 10.73 5.55 10.21
C LYS A 147 10.07 5.59 11.61
N LYS A 148 8.80 6.03 11.69
CA LYS A 148 8.02 6.01 12.92
C LYS A 148 7.82 4.58 13.42
N ALA A 149 7.43 3.65 12.55
CA ALA A 149 7.21 2.24 12.90
C ALA A 149 8.52 1.57 13.38
N VAL A 150 9.64 1.73 12.65
CA VAL A 150 10.96 1.24 13.06
C VAL A 150 11.40 1.80 14.42
N SER A 151 11.12 3.08 14.70
CA SER A 151 11.43 3.69 16.00
C SER A 151 10.69 3.02 17.16
N LYS A 152 9.60 2.33 16.86
CA LYS A 152 8.77 1.58 17.80
C LYS A 152 9.03 0.06 17.77
N GLY A 153 10.03 -0.38 17.01
CA GLY A 153 10.43 -1.78 16.93
C GLY A 153 9.56 -2.65 16.01
N MET A 154 8.81 -2.03 15.09
CA MET A 154 7.98 -2.72 14.10
C MET A 154 8.76 -2.98 12.81
N GLU A 155 8.49 -4.11 12.17
CA GLU A 155 8.96 -4.39 10.80
C GLU A 155 8.30 -3.45 9.79
N VAL A 156 9.05 -3.10 8.74
CA VAL A 156 8.60 -2.17 7.69
C VAL A 156 8.95 -2.67 6.30
N ILE A 157 8.02 -2.51 5.37
CA ILE A 157 8.25 -2.54 3.93
C ILE A 157 8.14 -1.11 3.43
N MET A 158 9.13 -0.65 2.65
CA MET A 158 9.13 0.69 2.08
C MET A 158 8.55 0.66 0.67
N ALA A 159 7.47 1.43 0.44
CA ALA A 159 6.80 1.59 -0.84
C ALA A 159 6.45 3.07 -1.13
N PRO A 160 7.37 4.03 -0.89
CA PRO A 160 7.03 5.44 -0.99
C PRO A 160 6.68 5.85 -2.42
N THR A 161 5.63 6.69 -2.55
CA THR A 161 5.08 7.14 -3.84
C THR A 161 6.11 7.78 -4.76
N ASP A 162 7.06 8.50 -4.20
CA ASP A 162 8.11 9.24 -4.92
C ASP A 162 9.28 8.39 -5.43
N HIS A 163 9.26 7.06 -5.11
CA HIS A 163 10.29 6.12 -5.53
C HIS A 163 9.75 4.80 -6.08
N CYS A 164 8.57 4.36 -5.65
CA CYS A 164 8.08 3.00 -5.86
C CYS A 164 6.78 2.89 -6.68
N TYR A 165 6.09 4.00 -7.00
CA TYR A 165 4.81 3.97 -7.71
C TYR A 165 5.01 3.98 -9.23
N LEU A 166 4.99 2.80 -9.82
CA LEU A 166 5.27 2.59 -11.24
C LEU A 166 4.07 2.89 -12.16
N ASP A 167 2.93 3.25 -11.63
CA ASP A 167 1.76 3.78 -12.35
C ASP A 167 1.86 5.29 -12.65
N TYR A 168 2.89 5.97 -12.14
CA TYR A 168 3.24 7.36 -12.46
C TYR A 168 3.91 7.45 -13.83
N ILE A 169 3.80 8.58 -14.54
CA ILE A 169 4.52 8.81 -15.82
C ILE A 169 6.03 8.79 -15.59
N GLN A 170 6.77 8.36 -16.60
CA GLN A 170 8.23 8.16 -16.51
C GLN A 170 9.04 9.32 -17.06
N SER A 171 8.48 10.07 -18.02
CA SER A 171 9.17 11.16 -18.69
C SER A 171 8.39 12.46 -18.63
N ASP A 172 9.07 13.55 -18.94
CA ASP A 172 8.50 14.88 -19.13
C ASP A 172 7.97 15.12 -20.58
N MET A 173 7.88 14.05 -21.37
CA MET A 173 7.47 14.09 -22.77
C MET A 173 6.01 13.60 -22.91
N PRO A 174 5.03 14.49 -22.90
CA PRO A 174 3.62 14.11 -22.88
C PRO A 174 3.17 13.32 -24.12
N ASP A 175 3.86 13.50 -25.26
CA ASP A 175 3.52 12.83 -26.53
C ASP A 175 3.84 11.32 -26.53
N ILE A 176 4.69 10.87 -25.62
CA ILE A 176 5.07 9.45 -25.53
C ILE A 176 4.50 8.76 -24.30
N GLU A 177 4.02 9.53 -23.33
CA GLU A 177 3.45 8.95 -22.10
C GLU A 177 2.03 8.44 -22.36
N PRO A 178 1.73 7.19 -21.95
CA PRO A 178 0.38 6.68 -22.00
C PRO A 178 -0.51 7.33 -20.93
N PRO A 179 -1.84 7.17 -21.01
CA PRO A 179 -2.72 7.62 -19.95
C PRO A 179 -2.30 7.05 -18.57
N SER A 180 -2.31 7.90 -17.55
CA SER A 180 -1.90 7.54 -16.19
C SER A 180 -2.63 8.41 -15.16
N ILE A 181 -2.36 8.20 -13.88
CA ILE A 181 -2.84 9.06 -12.80
C ILE A 181 -2.24 10.48 -12.83
N GLY A 182 -1.16 10.70 -13.61
CA GLY A 182 -0.60 12.02 -13.92
C GLY A 182 0.54 12.49 -13.02
N TYR A 183 0.92 11.74 -11.97
CA TYR A 183 2.14 12.03 -11.21
C TYR A 183 3.39 11.56 -11.98
N TRP A 184 4.55 12.07 -11.61
CA TRP A 184 5.81 11.83 -12.32
C TRP A 184 6.84 11.13 -11.42
N LEU A 185 7.36 10.00 -11.90
CA LEU A 185 8.45 9.26 -11.29
C LEU A 185 9.46 8.87 -12.37
N PRO A 186 10.54 9.65 -12.59
CA PRO A 186 11.60 9.28 -13.53
C PRO A 186 12.45 8.11 -12.99
N PHE A 187 13.22 7.49 -13.90
CA PHE A 187 14.11 6.38 -13.59
C PHE A 187 15.10 6.71 -12.47
N GLU A 188 15.63 7.93 -12.48
CA GLU A 188 16.60 8.43 -11.51
C GLU A 188 16.03 8.44 -10.08
N ASN A 189 14.80 8.89 -9.92
CA ASN A 189 14.16 8.94 -8.61
C ASN A 189 13.87 7.53 -8.08
N ALA A 190 13.49 6.59 -8.95
CA ALA A 190 13.31 5.20 -8.57
C ALA A 190 14.63 4.53 -8.13
N TYR A 191 15.77 5.00 -8.67
CA TYR A 191 17.09 4.51 -8.33
C TYR A 191 17.70 5.20 -7.12
N ASP A 192 17.50 6.52 -6.99
CA ASP A 192 18.04 7.35 -5.89
C ASP A 192 17.20 7.20 -4.62
N PHE A 193 17.09 5.97 -4.16
CA PHE A 193 16.32 5.61 -2.98
C PHE A 193 17.14 4.74 -2.02
N ASP A 194 17.31 5.21 -0.79
CA ASP A 194 17.81 4.39 0.30
C ASP A 194 16.66 4.08 1.28
N PRO A 195 16.15 2.83 1.30
CA PRO A 195 15.05 2.46 2.18
C PRO A 195 15.40 2.56 3.67
N ALA A 196 16.67 2.60 4.01
CA ALA A 196 17.14 2.70 5.39
C ALA A 196 17.67 4.11 5.76
N GLU A 197 17.55 5.09 4.86
CA GLU A 197 18.01 6.44 5.10
C GLU A 197 17.44 7.04 6.41
N GLY A 198 18.34 7.55 7.26
CA GLY A 198 17.98 8.17 8.54
C GLY A 198 17.44 7.18 9.61
N ILE A 199 17.58 5.87 9.38
CA ILE A 199 17.32 4.84 10.39
C ILE A 199 18.63 4.45 11.07
N ALA A 200 18.62 4.38 12.40
CA ALA A 200 19.79 4.01 13.20
C ALA A 200 20.28 2.60 12.82
N PRO A 201 21.60 2.37 12.66
CA PRO A 201 22.15 1.12 12.13
C PRO A 201 21.63 -0.15 12.82
N GLU A 202 21.46 -0.10 14.14
CA GLU A 202 20.97 -1.21 14.96
C GLU A 202 19.48 -1.57 14.70
N ARG A 203 18.75 -0.72 13.97
CA ARG A 203 17.34 -0.89 13.63
C ARG A 203 17.08 -1.10 12.14
N GLN A 204 18.10 -0.98 11.30
CA GLN A 204 17.92 -1.13 9.84
C GLN A 204 17.42 -2.51 9.44
N ALA A 205 17.72 -3.54 10.22
CA ALA A 205 17.19 -4.89 10.01
C ALA A 205 15.66 -5.00 10.14
N LEU A 206 14.99 -3.99 10.69
CA LEU A 206 13.53 -3.90 10.71
C LEU A 206 12.94 -3.44 9.37
N VAL A 207 13.74 -2.86 8.47
CA VAL A 207 13.35 -2.64 7.07
C VAL A 207 13.55 -3.93 6.33
N ILE A 208 12.47 -4.71 6.19
CA ILE A 208 12.53 -6.08 5.66
C ILE A 208 12.38 -6.15 4.13
N GLY A 209 12.06 -5.04 3.48
CA GLY A 209 11.95 -5.00 2.02
C GLY A 209 11.53 -3.65 1.47
N VAL A 210 11.51 -3.62 0.13
CA VAL A 210 10.94 -2.54 -0.70
C VAL A 210 9.92 -3.19 -1.63
N GLU A 211 8.80 -2.52 -1.86
CA GLU A 211 7.77 -2.96 -2.81
C GLU A 211 7.47 -1.85 -3.80
N CYS A 212 7.15 -2.23 -5.04
CA CYS A 212 6.70 -1.31 -6.08
C CYS A 212 5.22 -1.50 -6.33
N GLU A 213 4.49 -0.38 -6.39
CA GLU A 213 3.09 -0.36 -6.72
C GLU A 213 2.88 -0.08 -8.21
N LEU A 214 1.96 -0.78 -8.82
CA LEU A 214 1.54 -0.58 -10.21
C LEU A 214 0.03 -0.68 -10.29
N TRP A 215 -0.65 0.40 -9.87
CA TRP A 215 -2.09 0.51 -9.90
C TRP A 215 -2.61 0.58 -11.33
N THR A 216 -3.66 -0.17 -11.65
CA THR A 216 -4.04 -0.45 -13.03
C THR A 216 -5.29 0.28 -13.51
N GLU A 217 -5.75 1.30 -12.81
CA GLU A 217 -6.95 2.07 -13.18
C GLU A 217 -6.88 2.67 -14.58
N PHE A 218 -5.68 3.03 -15.03
CA PHE A 218 -5.43 3.59 -16.36
C PHE A 218 -4.76 2.60 -17.32
N ILE A 219 -4.33 1.44 -16.83
CA ILE A 219 -3.58 0.46 -17.62
C ILE A 219 -4.56 -0.51 -18.27
N VAL A 220 -4.69 -0.42 -19.60
CA VAL A 220 -5.71 -1.15 -20.37
C VAL A 220 -5.16 -2.27 -21.24
N THR A 221 -3.83 -2.37 -21.39
CA THR A 221 -3.17 -3.41 -22.20
C THR A 221 -1.89 -3.90 -21.54
N GLU A 222 -1.44 -5.10 -21.90
CA GLU A 222 -0.16 -5.65 -21.47
C GLU A 222 1.04 -4.78 -21.89
N ASN A 223 1.01 -4.22 -23.11
CA ASN A 223 2.04 -3.30 -23.56
C ASN A 223 2.11 -2.02 -22.72
N HIS A 224 0.95 -1.52 -22.28
CA HIS A 224 0.89 -0.38 -21.37
C HIS A 224 1.48 -0.76 -19.99
N LEU A 225 1.14 -1.93 -19.47
CA LEU A 225 1.72 -2.46 -18.23
C LEU A 225 3.26 -2.52 -18.32
N HIS A 226 3.79 -3.13 -19.38
CA HIS A 226 5.23 -3.22 -19.60
C HIS A 226 5.90 -1.85 -19.69
N TYR A 227 5.28 -0.92 -20.41
CA TYR A 227 5.79 0.45 -20.52
C TYR A 227 5.89 1.12 -19.16
N MET A 228 4.84 1.06 -18.35
CA MET A 228 4.82 1.69 -17.03
C MET A 228 5.85 1.08 -16.06
N MET A 229 6.07 -0.20 -16.15
CA MET A 229 6.98 -0.94 -15.27
C MET A 229 8.45 -0.75 -15.65
N LEU A 230 8.75 -0.79 -16.97
CA LEU A 230 10.13 -0.84 -17.47
C LEU A 230 10.58 0.53 -18.01
N PRO A 231 11.83 0.96 -17.69
CA PRO A 231 12.89 0.24 -16.99
C PRO A 231 12.93 0.45 -15.46
N ARG A 232 12.03 1.22 -14.84
CA ARG A 232 12.10 1.60 -13.42
C ARG A 232 12.17 0.39 -12.48
N LEU A 233 11.49 -0.70 -12.82
CA LEU A 233 11.58 -1.94 -12.03
C LEU A 233 13.02 -2.47 -11.94
N LEU A 234 13.83 -2.27 -12.99
CA LEU A 234 15.26 -2.64 -12.96
C LEU A 234 16.03 -1.76 -11.97
N ALA A 235 15.71 -0.46 -11.90
CA ALA A 235 16.30 0.47 -10.94
C ALA A 235 15.97 0.05 -9.50
N VAL A 236 14.71 -0.18 -9.19
CA VAL A 236 14.29 -0.63 -7.85
C VAL A 236 14.86 -2.00 -7.50
N SER A 237 15.02 -2.90 -8.48
CA SER A 237 15.69 -4.18 -8.24
C SER A 237 17.13 -4.00 -7.76
N GLU A 238 17.90 -3.07 -8.34
CA GLU A 238 19.25 -2.79 -7.85
C GLU A 238 19.23 -2.14 -6.45
N VAL A 239 18.24 -1.29 -6.16
CA VAL A 239 18.03 -0.73 -4.81
C VAL A 239 17.82 -1.83 -3.77
N GLN A 240 17.08 -2.87 -4.11
CA GLN A 240 16.78 -3.99 -3.21
C GLN A 240 17.98 -4.94 -2.98
N TRP A 241 18.82 -5.12 -4.01
CA TRP A 241 19.91 -6.10 -3.95
C TRP A 241 21.26 -5.52 -3.59
N CYS A 242 21.45 -4.20 -3.73
CA CYS A 242 22.74 -3.54 -3.57
C CYS A 242 22.72 -2.55 -2.40
N THR A 243 23.82 -2.49 -1.66
CA THR A 243 23.99 -1.42 -0.66
C THR A 243 24.15 -0.05 -1.35
N PRO A 244 23.74 1.05 -0.72
CA PRO A 244 23.85 2.39 -1.32
C PRO A 244 25.27 2.70 -1.85
N GLU A 245 26.32 2.30 -1.13
CA GLU A 245 27.72 2.56 -1.49
C GLU A 245 28.18 1.79 -2.74
N SER A 246 27.51 0.71 -3.09
CA SER A 246 27.82 -0.13 -4.26
C SER A 246 27.04 0.26 -5.51
N ARG A 247 26.08 1.18 -5.40
CA ARG A 247 25.23 1.63 -6.50
C ARG A 247 25.92 2.76 -7.28
N ASP A 248 25.70 2.77 -8.60
CA ASP A 248 26.21 3.78 -9.53
C ASP A 248 25.18 3.98 -10.64
N LEU A 249 24.58 5.16 -10.69
CA LEU A 249 23.49 5.49 -11.61
C LEU A 249 23.94 5.44 -13.08
N ASP A 250 25.15 5.94 -13.39
CA ASP A 250 25.64 5.96 -14.77
C ASP A 250 25.95 4.55 -15.25
N ARG A 251 26.55 3.70 -14.41
CA ARG A 251 26.74 2.27 -14.68
C ARG A 251 25.39 1.58 -14.90
N MET A 252 24.40 1.84 -14.05
CA MET A 252 23.05 1.25 -14.17
C MET A 252 22.37 1.68 -15.46
N ARG A 253 22.37 2.98 -15.80
CA ARG A 253 21.85 3.50 -17.07
C ARG A 253 22.53 2.84 -18.27
N GLY A 254 23.87 2.77 -18.23
CA GLY A 254 24.66 2.08 -19.27
C GLY A 254 24.26 0.62 -19.44
N ALA A 255 24.09 -0.13 -18.36
CA ALA A 255 23.64 -1.53 -18.39
C ALA A 255 22.22 -1.68 -18.95
N VAL A 256 21.30 -0.80 -18.55
CA VAL A 256 19.92 -0.82 -19.06
C VAL A 256 19.91 -0.60 -20.57
N VAL A 257 20.61 0.41 -21.08
CA VAL A 257 20.62 0.75 -22.50
C VAL A 257 21.34 -0.30 -23.35
N SER A 258 22.53 -0.76 -22.87
CA SER A 258 23.39 -1.66 -23.67
C SER A 258 23.01 -3.14 -23.56
N THR A 259 22.37 -3.57 -22.48
CA THR A 259 22.10 -4.99 -22.20
C THR A 259 20.61 -5.28 -22.06
N HIS A 260 19.92 -4.59 -21.15
CA HIS A 260 18.52 -4.89 -20.86
C HIS A 260 17.58 -4.50 -22.01
N PHE A 261 17.75 -3.33 -22.64
CA PHE A 261 16.90 -2.93 -23.76
C PHE A 261 16.99 -3.85 -24.97
N PRO A 262 18.18 -4.29 -25.44
CA PRO A 262 18.27 -5.32 -26.48
C PRO A 262 17.56 -6.63 -26.10
N MET A 263 17.69 -7.08 -24.84
CA MET A 263 17.04 -8.29 -24.35
C MET A 263 15.52 -8.12 -24.34
N LEU A 264 14.99 -7.05 -23.74
CA LEU A 264 13.55 -6.76 -23.70
C LEU A 264 12.96 -6.68 -25.10
N ARG A 265 13.65 -6.01 -26.03
CA ARG A 265 13.23 -5.90 -27.44
C ARG A 265 13.18 -7.27 -28.12
N SER A 266 14.17 -8.13 -27.87
CA SER A 266 14.20 -9.48 -28.45
C SER A 266 13.06 -10.37 -27.98
N GLN A 267 12.52 -10.07 -26.79
CA GLN A 267 11.39 -10.76 -26.16
C GLN A 267 10.03 -10.09 -26.44
N GLY A 268 10.01 -8.98 -27.18
CA GLY A 268 8.79 -8.26 -27.54
C GLY A 268 8.21 -7.35 -26.47
N TYR A 269 8.96 -7.06 -25.38
CA TYR A 269 8.50 -6.12 -24.36
C TYR A 269 8.53 -4.68 -24.85
N VAL A 270 7.48 -3.94 -24.50
CA VAL A 270 7.43 -2.47 -24.62
C VAL A 270 8.02 -1.84 -23.36
N TYR A 271 8.79 -0.77 -23.50
CA TYR A 271 9.42 -0.08 -22.36
C TYR A 271 9.63 1.40 -22.66
N CYS A 272 9.72 2.22 -21.64
CA CYS A 272 10.03 3.63 -21.76
C CYS A 272 11.50 3.82 -22.17
N ARG A 273 11.74 4.68 -23.17
CA ARG A 273 13.08 4.97 -23.72
C ARG A 273 13.65 6.31 -23.26
N ALA A 274 13.02 6.96 -22.28
CA ALA A 274 13.43 8.29 -21.84
C ALA A 274 14.90 8.33 -21.38
N ILE A 275 15.42 7.24 -20.80
CA ILE A 275 16.80 7.16 -20.31
C ILE A 275 17.86 7.01 -21.40
N GLU A 276 17.49 6.82 -22.66
CA GLU A 276 18.42 6.79 -23.81
C GLU A 276 18.90 8.20 -24.20
N ARG A 277 18.32 9.25 -23.61
CA ARG A 277 18.58 10.66 -23.90
C ARG A 277 19.38 11.29 -22.78
#